data_52c23466b956339f046a0515d90541a8
#
_entry.id   52c23466b956339f046a0515d90541a8
#
_cell.length_a   1.000
_cell.length_b   1.000
_cell.length_c   1.000
_cell.angle_alpha   90.00
_cell.angle_beta   90.00
_cell.angle_gamma   90.00
#
_symmetry.space_group_name_H-M   'P 1'
#
loop_
_entity.id
_entity.type
_entity.pdbx_description
1 polymer ?
#
loop_
_entity_poly.entity_id
_entity_poly.type
_entity_poly.pdbx_seq_one_letter_code
_entity_poly.pdbx_strand_id
1 'polypeptide(L)'
;MPQSPETTPGTDSISEHPYWQLVQRASSSTALKNSPRLLQLFRYLCEHALTAPAELISEQQIGVEIFGREPGYNAEGDTIVRTQVSTLRKKLLQYFLSEGREEPITVEIPPGSYLPVFQPRREQPQKEMGNSTARILPEEVPHARPRQRGLWTALAVLTLVCGWLVWQNWRLHTERAPSIAGTPYVNHLWKQLFDNGRPTLIVTSDGNAMFFSDAMNRPITIEEYRDPDYPSGLLSKWISDSPTRNLMGRFMNTYLTGSQDSIAISRLIETSAFHRIPSGVIYARDFRLEPQAKNVIFLGHAKANPWVALFDRQLNFAYEWHPDSKRGLLRNRKPKAGESEIYAGIPASTTYATVAYLPTSQGTAVLIGGSEMTAVDAGARFLCEEDTIQKLHSALNIDLTQKVPYFEALIVARRSGTVAYEPQLVTVRILEHPSPVPL
;
A
#
# COMPACT_ATOMS: atom_id res chain seq x y z
N MET A 1 47.20 -26.98 -35.87
CA MET A 1 46.84 -25.54 -35.89
C MET A 1 46.23 -25.20 -34.55
N PRO A 2 46.84 -24.35 -33.73
CA PRO A 2 46.34 -23.96 -32.45
C PRO A 2 45.37 -22.79 -32.59
N GLN A 3 44.23 -22.88 -31.92
CA GLN A 3 43.25 -21.80 -31.83
C GLN A 3 43.81 -20.70 -30.92
N SER A 4 43.69 -19.45 -31.38
CA SER A 4 44.04 -18.23 -30.64
C SER A 4 43.10 -18.00 -29.49
N PRO A 5 43.55 -17.47 -28.33
CA PRO A 5 42.68 -17.12 -27.24
C PRO A 5 41.93 -15.84 -27.55
N GLU A 6 40.59 -15.87 -27.29
CA GLU A 6 39.74 -14.69 -27.30
C GLU A 6 40.20 -13.72 -26.20
N THR A 7 40.55 -12.53 -26.61
CA THR A 7 41.00 -11.44 -25.75
C THR A 7 39.80 -10.82 -25.06
N THR A 8 39.71 -10.97 -23.77
CA THR A 8 38.82 -10.19 -22.91
C THR A 8 39.12 -8.70 -23.07
N PRO A 9 38.16 -7.82 -23.33
CA PRO A 9 38.45 -6.39 -23.45
C PRO A 9 38.86 -5.83 -22.09
N GLY A 10 40.08 -5.28 -22.05
CA GLY A 10 40.71 -4.80 -20.83
C GLY A 10 40.06 -3.53 -20.26
N THR A 11 40.28 -3.35 -19.00
CA THR A 11 39.83 -2.27 -18.09
C THR A 11 40.15 -0.82 -18.59
N ASP A 12 41.06 -0.68 -19.58
CA ASP A 12 41.49 0.61 -20.11
C ASP A 12 40.50 1.27 -21.08
N SER A 13 39.53 0.53 -21.65
CA SER A 13 38.57 1.08 -22.62
C SER A 13 37.36 1.78 -21.99
N ILE A 14 37.09 1.55 -20.70
CA ILE A 14 35.91 2.10 -20.01
C ILE A 14 36.15 3.54 -19.56
N SER A 15 37.39 3.90 -19.20
CA SER A 15 37.73 5.23 -18.66
C SER A 15 37.55 6.35 -19.71
N GLU A 16 37.60 6.07 -20.97
CA GLU A 16 37.39 7.03 -22.08
C GLU A 16 35.92 7.09 -22.56
N HIS A 17 35.06 6.22 -22.06
CA HIS A 17 33.66 6.18 -22.49
C HIS A 17 32.88 7.42 -21.99
N PRO A 18 32.11 8.15 -22.84
CA PRO A 18 31.39 9.37 -22.45
C PRO A 18 30.47 9.16 -21.26
N TYR A 19 29.83 7.99 -21.15
CA TYR A 19 28.96 7.65 -20.01
C TYR A 19 29.76 7.43 -18.74
N TRP A 20 31.00 6.94 -18.82
CA TRP A 20 31.86 6.78 -17.65
C TRP A 20 32.34 8.13 -17.10
N GLN A 21 32.60 9.11 -17.97
CA GLN A 21 32.90 10.47 -17.55
C GLN A 21 31.75 11.10 -16.76
N LEU A 22 30.49 10.86 -17.18
CA LEU A 22 29.31 11.26 -16.42
C LEU A 22 29.28 10.59 -15.02
N VAL A 23 29.56 9.28 -14.96
CA VAL A 23 29.64 8.53 -13.69
C VAL A 23 30.68 9.13 -12.75
N GLN A 24 31.84 9.54 -13.26
CA GLN A 24 32.88 10.18 -12.48
C GLN A 24 32.43 11.55 -11.92
N ARG A 25 31.80 12.39 -12.75
CA ARG A 25 31.28 13.71 -12.31
C ARG A 25 30.19 13.52 -11.26
N ALA A 26 29.22 12.66 -11.50
CA ALA A 26 28.17 12.37 -10.53
C ALA A 26 28.73 11.81 -9.22
N SER A 27 29.74 10.94 -9.29
CA SER A 27 30.43 10.40 -8.11
C SER A 27 31.11 11.47 -7.26
N SER A 28 31.59 12.52 -7.87
CA SER A 28 32.27 13.64 -7.18
C SER A 28 31.32 14.71 -6.65
N SER A 29 30.02 14.59 -6.94
CA SER A 29 28.99 15.55 -6.53
C SER A 29 28.78 15.59 -5.03
N THR A 30 28.23 16.70 -4.52
CA THR A 30 27.86 16.84 -3.10
C THR A 30 26.80 15.83 -2.68
N ALA A 31 25.99 15.38 -3.61
CA ALA A 31 24.96 14.37 -3.36
C ALA A 31 25.54 12.99 -3.01
N LEU A 32 26.66 12.58 -3.63
CA LEU A 32 27.21 11.23 -3.51
C LEU A 32 28.54 11.14 -2.77
N LYS A 33 29.42 12.14 -2.84
CA LYS A 33 30.80 12.10 -2.30
C LYS A 33 30.94 11.65 -0.85
N ASN A 34 29.95 11.94 -0.01
CA ASN A 34 29.96 11.62 1.41
C ASN A 34 29.37 10.23 1.75
N SER A 35 29.16 9.39 0.75
CA SER A 35 28.53 8.06 0.91
C SER A 35 29.37 6.97 0.23
N PRO A 36 30.49 6.51 0.82
CA PRO A 36 31.44 5.60 0.16
C PRO A 36 30.80 4.31 -0.40
N ARG A 37 29.89 3.70 0.36
CA ARG A 37 29.18 2.49 -0.07
C ARG A 37 28.22 2.73 -1.23
N LEU A 38 27.55 3.87 -1.26
CA LEU A 38 26.70 4.24 -2.41
C LEU A 38 27.52 4.57 -3.65
N LEU A 39 28.71 5.15 -3.50
CA LEU A 39 29.66 5.38 -4.59
C LEU A 39 30.13 4.06 -5.19
N GLN A 40 30.51 3.12 -4.32
CA GLN A 40 30.94 1.78 -4.76
C GLN A 40 29.80 1.07 -5.51
N LEU A 41 28.59 1.09 -4.97
CA LEU A 41 27.40 0.54 -5.62
C LEU A 41 27.14 1.21 -6.97
N PHE A 42 27.15 2.53 -7.04
CA PHE A 42 26.88 3.28 -8.26
C PHE A 42 27.88 2.95 -9.37
N ARG A 43 29.16 2.95 -9.04
CA ARG A 43 30.23 2.60 -9.99
C ARG A 43 30.10 1.17 -10.48
N TYR A 44 29.89 0.22 -9.59
CA TYR A 44 29.70 -1.18 -9.92
C TYR A 44 28.55 -1.41 -10.90
N LEU A 45 27.39 -0.83 -10.61
CA LEU A 45 26.21 -0.96 -11.49
C LEU A 45 26.44 -0.32 -12.86
N CYS A 46 27.09 0.85 -12.91
CA CYS A 46 27.39 1.53 -14.18
C CYS A 46 28.47 0.79 -14.98
N GLU A 47 29.50 0.26 -14.33
CA GLU A 47 30.54 -0.54 -14.97
C GLU A 47 29.92 -1.80 -15.62
N HIS A 48 29.09 -2.51 -14.88
CA HIS A 48 28.41 -3.69 -15.42
C HIS A 48 27.47 -3.33 -16.59
N ALA A 49 26.74 -2.23 -16.51
CA ALA A 49 25.87 -1.79 -17.60
C ALA A 49 26.63 -1.41 -18.88
N LEU A 50 27.90 -0.98 -18.76
CA LEU A 50 28.74 -0.62 -19.90
C LEU A 50 29.55 -1.78 -20.47
N THR A 51 29.89 -2.79 -19.64
CA THR A 51 30.70 -3.96 -20.06
C THR A 51 29.86 -5.15 -20.49
N ALA A 52 28.73 -5.37 -19.82
CA ALA A 52 27.87 -6.53 -20.05
C ALA A 52 26.37 -6.12 -20.10
N PRO A 53 25.94 -5.26 -21.04
CA PRO A 53 24.59 -4.71 -21.06
C PRO A 53 23.46 -5.74 -21.26
N ALA A 54 23.79 -6.94 -21.71
CA ALA A 54 22.83 -8.04 -21.89
C ALA A 54 22.66 -8.92 -20.63
N GLU A 55 23.51 -8.77 -19.62
CA GLU A 55 23.45 -9.57 -18.43
C GLU A 55 22.70 -8.87 -17.30
N LEU A 56 21.71 -9.55 -16.72
CA LEU A 56 20.95 -9.03 -15.59
C LEU A 56 21.75 -9.21 -14.29
N ILE A 57 21.94 -8.13 -13.57
CA ILE A 57 22.53 -8.19 -12.21
C ILE A 57 21.45 -8.65 -11.22
N SER A 58 21.73 -9.71 -10.48
CA SER A 58 20.87 -10.18 -9.42
C SER A 58 21.12 -9.42 -8.10
N GLU A 59 20.08 -9.32 -7.26
CA GLU A 59 20.19 -8.76 -5.91
C GLU A 59 21.26 -9.49 -5.08
N GLN A 60 21.37 -10.80 -5.28
CA GLN A 60 22.33 -11.66 -4.59
C GLN A 60 23.78 -11.34 -4.98
N GLN A 61 24.06 -11.10 -6.27
CA GLN A 61 25.37 -10.66 -6.73
C GLN A 61 25.79 -9.32 -6.11
N ILE A 62 24.89 -8.34 -6.10
CA ILE A 62 25.15 -7.02 -5.49
C ILE A 62 25.41 -7.18 -3.98
N GLY A 63 24.64 -8.04 -3.30
CA GLY A 63 24.81 -8.32 -1.89
C GLY A 63 26.17 -8.88 -1.54
N VAL A 64 26.66 -9.82 -2.34
CA VAL A 64 27.99 -10.43 -2.17
C VAL A 64 29.11 -9.44 -2.50
N GLU A 65 29.09 -8.84 -3.70
CA GLU A 65 30.17 -8.03 -4.23
C GLU A 65 30.34 -6.66 -3.53
N ILE A 66 29.22 -6.02 -3.19
CA ILE A 66 29.23 -4.65 -2.64
C ILE A 66 29.03 -4.62 -1.12
N PHE A 67 28.20 -5.52 -0.61
CA PHE A 67 27.84 -5.50 0.81
C PHE A 67 28.50 -6.60 1.63
N GLY A 68 29.36 -7.44 1.01
CA GLY A 68 30.15 -8.49 1.68
C GLY A 68 29.27 -9.58 2.31
N ARG A 69 28.12 -9.88 1.67
CA ARG A 69 27.29 -11.00 2.10
C ARG A 69 27.88 -12.33 1.69
N GLU A 70 27.58 -13.38 2.42
CA GLU A 70 28.03 -14.72 2.04
C GLU A 70 27.29 -15.21 0.78
N PRO A 71 27.97 -15.98 -0.11
CA PRO A 71 27.29 -16.58 -1.26
C PRO A 71 26.09 -17.43 -0.81
N GLY A 72 24.93 -17.18 -1.41
CA GLY A 72 23.70 -17.88 -1.05
C GLY A 72 22.90 -17.26 0.10
N TYR A 73 23.26 -16.07 0.59
CA TYR A 73 22.46 -15.37 1.60
C TYR A 73 21.01 -15.15 1.12
N ASN A 74 20.08 -15.09 2.08
CA ASN A 74 18.67 -14.86 1.79
C ASN A 74 18.41 -13.39 1.44
N ALA A 75 18.42 -13.05 0.14
CA ALA A 75 18.16 -11.71 -0.36
C ALA A 75 16.70 -11.23 -0.12
N GLU A 76 15.75 -12.14 0.09
CA GLU A 76 14.37 -11.77 0.42
C GLU A 76 14.25 -11.24 1.86
N GLY A 77 15.02 -11.80 2.78
CA GLY A 77 15.06 -11.40 4.20
C GLY A 77 15.98 -10.20 4.48
N ASP A 78 17.03 -10.00 3.68
CA ASP A 78 17.96 -8.87 3.84
C ASP A 78 17.71 -7.79 2.80
N THR A 79 17.03 -6.74 3.20
CA THR A 79 16.60 -5.63 2.31
C THR A 79 17.71 -4.61 2.01
N ILE A 80 18.98 -4.90 2.38
CA ILE A 80 20.08 -3.92 2.28
C ILE A 80 20.26 -3.40 0.84
N VAL A 81 20.26 -4.29 -0.15
CA VAL A 81 20.44 -3.92 -1.57
C VAL A 81 19.30 -3.02 -2.02
N ARG A 82 18.05 -3.41 -1.79
CA ARG A 82 16.87 -2.62 -2.18
C ARG A 82 16.87 -1.24 -1.56
N THR A 83 17.21 -1.16 -0.26
CA THR A 83 17.27 0.11 0.48
C THR A 83 18.37 1.02 -0.07
N GLN A 84 19.56 0.46 -0.33
CA GLN A 84 20.68 1.26 -0.84
C GLN A 84 20.46 1.70 -2.30
N VAL A 85 19.88 0.85 -3.16
CA VAL A 85 19.51 1.23 -4.53
C VAL A 85 18.39 2.30 -4.53
N SER A 86 17.41 2.20 -3.64
CA SER A 86 16.39 3.25 -3.46
C SER A 86 17.01 4.58 -3.05
N THR A 87 17.96 4.56 -2.13
CA THR A 87 18.70 5.75 -1.70
C THR A 87 19.55 6.33 -2.84
N LEU A 88 20.21 5.45 -3.62
CA LEU A 88 20.99 5.86 -4.79
C LEU A 88 20.13 6.55 -5.84
N ARG A 89 18.93 6.03 -6.15
CA ARG A 89 17.98 6.67 -7.08
C ARG A 89 17.63 8.09 -6.65
N LYS A 90 17.35 8.30 -5.36
CA LYS A 90 17.04 9.64 -4.82
C LYS A 90 18.23 10.61 -4.96
N LYS A 91 19.44 10.13 -4.69
CA LYS A 91 20.65 10.95 -4.81
C LYS A 91 21.03 11.27 -6.26
N LEU A 92 20.81 10.36 -7.20
CA LEU A 92 20.98 10.61 -8.63
C LEU A 92 19.96 11.66 -9.12
N LEU A 93 18.70 11.52 -8.70
CA LEU A 93 17.69 12.54 -9.02
C LEU A 93 18.08 13.90 -8.47
N GLN A 94 18.56 13.98 -7.23
CA GLN A 94 19.06 15.23 -6.63
C GLN A 94 20.24 15.82 -7.42
N TYR A 95 21.20 14.99 -7.84
CA TYR A 95 22.31 15.42 -8.69
C TYR A 95 21.83 16.05 -10.00
N PHE A 96 20.94 15.39 -10.73
CA PHE A 96 20.44 15.89 -12.02
C PHE A 96 19.48 17.09 -11.90
N LEU A 97 18.96 17.36 -10.71
CA LEU A 97 18.18 18.57 -10.42
C LEU A 97 19.06 19.75 -9.98
N SER A 98 20.31 19.50 -9.57
CA SER A 98 21.23 20.51 -9.05
C SER A 98 22.52 20.61 -9.89
N GLU A 99 23.62 19.98 -9.46
CA GLU A 99 24.95 20.07 -10.06
C GLU A 99 25.01 19.50 -11.50
N GLY A 100 24.27 18.44 -11.78
CA GLY A 100 24.20 17.80 -13.12
C GLY A 100 23.05 18.32 -13.98
N ARG A 101 22.55 19.53 -13.73
CA ARG A 101 21.42 20.10 -14.48
C ARG A 101 21.73 20.32 -15.97
N GLU A 102 22.98 20.59 -16.30
CA GLU A 102 23.43 20.86 -17.67
C GLU A 102 24.06 19.63 -18.35
N GLU A 103 24.04 18.48 -17.68
CA GLU A 103 24.55 17.23 -18.27
C GLU A 103 23.72 16.84 -19.50
N PRO A 104 24.36 16.57 -20.66
CA PRO A 104 23.66 16.21 -21.90
C PRO A 104 23.04 14.81 -21.84
N ILE A 105 23.51 14.00 -20.89
CA ILE A 105 23.08 12.62 -20.69
C ILE A 105 22.63 12.47 -19.24
N THR A 106 21.56 11.73 -19.01
CA THR A 106 21.10 11.35 -17.67
C THR A 106 21.29 9.86 -17.45
N VAL A 107 21.56 9.47 -16.20
CA VAL A 107 21.58 8.07 -15.78
C VAL A 107 20.49 7.82 -14.77
N GLU A 108 19.68 6.82 -15.03
CA GLU A 108 18.56 6.41 -14.16
C GLU A 108 18.63 4.90 -13.90
N ILE A 109 18.26 4.49 -12.71
CA ILE A 109 18.07 3.06 -12.38
C ILE A 109 16.55 2.83 -12.27
N PRO A 110 15.91 2.17 -13.28
CA PRO A 110 14.47 1.98 -13.31
C PRO A 110 13.94 1.19 -12.10
N PRO A 111 12.70 1.44 -11.66
CA PRO A 111 12.04 0.59 -10.67
C PRO A 111 11.97 -0.87 -11.17
N GLY A 112 12.28 -1.82 -10.28
CA GLY A 112 12.31 -3.25 -10.63
C GLY A 112 13.58 -3.73 -11.35
N SER A 113 14.52 -2.85 -11.65
CA SER A 113 15.83 -3.20 -12.25
C SER A 113 16.98 -2.64 -11.40
N TYR A 114 18.13 -3.31 -11.48
CA TYR A 114 19.39 -2.83 -10.91
C TYR A 114 20.34 -2.26 -11.99
N LEU A 115 20.04 -2.45 -13.27
CA LEU A 115 20.84 -1.94 -14.36
C LEU A 115 20.56 -0.45 -14.62
N PRO A 116 21.57 0.43 -14.60
CA PRO A 116 21.44 1.82 -15.01
C PRO A 116 21.17 1.95 -16.50
N VAL A 117 20.30 2.90 -16.85
CA VAL A 117 19.98 3.27 -18.22
C VAL A 117 20.49 4.67 -18.48
N PHE A 118 21.32 4.84 -19.50
CA PHE A 118 21.83 6.12 -19.95
C PHE A 118 20.94 6.64 -21.09
N GLN A 119 20.43 7.86 -20.93
CA GLN A 119 19.53 8.49 -21.91
C GLN A 119 20.00 9.90 -22.24
N PRO A 120 19.97 10.31 -23.52
CA PRO A 120 20.13 11.72 -23.87
C PRO A 120 19.07 12.55 -23.14
N ARG A 121 19.48 13.68 -22.55
CA ARG A 121 18.52 14.60 -21.96
C ARG A 121 17.67 15.18 -23.08
N ARG A 122 16.34 14.95 -23.04
CA ARG A 122 15.39 15.59 -23.95
C ARG A 122 15.39 17.08 -23.64
N GLU A 123 15.90 17.88 -24.57
CA GLU A 123 15.81 19.33 -24.53
C GLU A 123 14.32 19.72 -24.52
N GLN A 124 13.90 20.41 -23.48
CA GLN A 124 12.67 21.20 -23.57
C GLN A 124 12.99 22.39 -24.50
N PRO A 125 12.11 22.76 -25.42
CA PRO A 125 12.42 23.80 -26.40
C PRO A 125 12.65 25.13 -25.64
N GLN A 126 13.91 25.54 -25.58
CA GLN A 126 14.26 26.91 -25.23
C GLN A 126 13.91 27.80 -26.39
N LYS A 127 13.10 28.82 -26.13
CA LYS A 127 12.83 29.93 -27.05
C LYS A 127 14.16 30.57 -27.45
N GLU A 128 14.50 30.44 -28.70
CA GLU A 128 15.63 31.13 -29.32
C GLU A 128 15.49 32.65 -29.15
N MET A 129 16.47 33.25 -28.54
CA MET A 129 16.66 34.69 -28.62
C MET A 129 17.96 34.96 -29.39
N GLY A 130 17.78 35.55 -30.54
CA GLY A 130 18.72 35.67 -31.64
C GLY A 130 20.06 36.35 -31.27
N ASN A 131 21.09 35.76 -31.83
CA ASN A 131 22.41 36.36 -31.90
C ASN A 131 22.42 37.52 -32.89
N SER A 132 22.71 38.71 -32.40
CA SER A 132 23.23 39.81 -33.23
C SER A 132 24.63 40.13 -32.77
N THR A 133 25.54 39.78 -33.66
CA THR A 133 26.99 40.15 -33.58
C THR A 133 27.14 41.65 -33.80
N ALA A 134 27.64 42.40 -32.85
CA ALA A 134 28.17 43.74 -33.06
C ALA A 134 29.49 43.96 -32.31
N ARG A 135 30.42 44.39 -33.07
CA ARG A 135 31.82 44.67 -32.98
C ARG A 135 32.18 45.57 -31.80
N ILE A 136 33.24 45.23 -31.08
CA ILE A 136 33.81 45.98 -29.94
C ILE A 136 34.66 47.16 -30.50
N LEU A 137 34.40 48.35 -30.02
CA LEU A 137 35.35 49.43 -29.93
C LEU A 137 35.30 50.02 -28.50
N PRO A 138 36.42 50.42 -27.90
CA PRO A 138 36.47 50.80 -26.51
C PRO A 138 36.09 52.27 -26.35
N GLU A 139 35.16 52.56 -25.44
CA GLU A 139 34.86 53.91 -25.03
C GLU A 139 34.60 53.97 -23.50
N GLU A 140 34.99 55.06 -22.96
CA GLU A 140 35.22 55.41 -21.57
C GLU A 140 34.09 55.09 -20.60
N VAL A 141 34.51 54.82 -19.38
CA VAL A 141 33.64 54.50 -18.23
C VAL A 141 33.04 55.79 -17.63
N PRO A 142 31.71 55.93 -17.62
CA PRO A 142 31.03 56.79 -16.63
C PRO A 142 30.46 55.89 -15.54
N HIS A 143 30.78 56.25 -14.31
CA HIS A 143 30.23 55.65 -13.10
C HIS A 143 28.70 55.72 -13.12
N ALA A 144 28.02 54.61 -13.45
CA ALA A 144 26.59 54.50 -13.35
C ALA A 144 26.21 53.89 -11.99
N ARG A 145 25.46 54.68 -11.20
CA ARG A 145 24.82 54.27 -9.94
C ARG A 145 24.01 53.02 -10.13
N PRO A 146 24.02 52.03 -9.20
CA PRO A 146 23.28 50.79 -9.34
C PRO A 146 21.77 51.07 -9.41
N ARG A 147 21.17 50.63 -10.49
CA ARG A 147 19.76 50.78 -10.77
C ARG A 147 18.97 49.79 -9.91
N GLN A 148 18.75 50.11 -8.62
CA GLN A 148 17.96 49.32 -7.67
C GLN A 148 16.54 49.01 -8.13
N ARG A 149 16.03 49.66 -9.17
CA ARG A 149 14.69 49.40 -9.72
C ARG A 149 14.52 48.00 -10.31
N GLY A 150 15.57 47.41 -10.90
CA GLY A 150 15.51 46.05 -11.46
C GLY A 150 15.44 44.95 -10.39
N LEU A 151 16.03 45.17 -9.23
CA LEU A 151 15.97 44.23 -8.11
C LEU A 151 14.56 44.18 -7.49
N TRP A 152 13.92 45.32 -7.35
CA TRP A 152 12.54 45.40 -6.83
C TRP A 152 11.50 44.82 -7.78
N THR A 153 11.69 44.99 -9.09
CA THR A 153 10.81 44.33 -10.09
C THR A 153 10.99 42.82 -10.11
N ALA A 154 12.21 42.31 -10.02
CA ALA A 154 12.49 40.88 -9.92
C ALA A 154 11.90 40.27 -8.64
N LEU A 155 12.02 40.98 -7.50
CA LEU A 155 11.45 40.55 -6.21
C LEU A 155 9.90 40.54 -6.28
N ALA A 156 9.28 41.54 -6.90
CA ALA A 156 7.85 41.62 -7.09
C ALA A 156 7.31 40.50 -7.99
N VAL A 157 8.01 40.15 -9.07
CA VAL A 157 7.64 39.02 -9.94
C VAL A 157 7.79 37.69 -9.19
N LEU A 158 8.86 37.54 -8.41
CA LEU A 158 9.07 36.31 -7.62
C LEU A 158 7.98 36.13 -6.57
N THR A 159 7.58 37.19 -5.87
CA THR A 159 6.50 37.14 -4.88
C THR A 159 5.13 36.83 -5.53
N LEU A 160 4.87 37.36 -6.72
CA LEU A 160 3.66 37.04 -7.48
C LEU A 160 3.65 35.58 -7.95
N VAL A 161 4.79 35.05 -8.41
CA VAL A 161 4.93 33.65 -8.79
C VAL A 161 4.78 32.74 -7.57
N CYS A 162 5.44 33.06 -6.46
CA CYS A 162 5.26 32.31 -5.21
C CYS A 162 3.81 32.36 -4.71
N GLY A 163 3.18 33.51 -4.73
CA GLY A 163 1.77 33.70 -4.37
C GLY A 163 0.84 32.88 -5.27
N TRP A 164 1.10 32.87 -6.57
CA TRP A 164 0.35 32.05 -7.53
C TRP A 164 0.57 30.54 -7.31
N LEU A 165 1.81 30.10 -7.04
CA LEU A 165 2.12 28.70 -6.73
C LEU A 165 1.46 28.26 -5.41
N VAL A 166 1.47 29.10 -4.39
CA VAL A 166 0.77 28.84 -3.13
C VAL A 166 -0.73 28.76 -3.35
N TRP A 167 -1.30 29.69 -4.12
CA TRP A 167 -2.72 29.70 -4.48
C TRP A 167 -3.08 28.47 -5.33
N GLN A 168 -2.28 28.13 -6.32
CA GLN A 168 -2.47 26.93 -7.14
C GLN A 168 -2.35 25.65 -6.31
N ASN A 169 -1.37 25.56 -5.42
CA ASN A 169 -1.22 24.43 -4.49
C ASN A 169 -2.42 24.35 -3.52
N TRP A 170 -2.85 25.48 -2.97
CA TRP A 170 -4.05 25.54 -2.13
C TRP A 170 -5.32 25.16 -2.90
N ARG A 171 -5.47 25.63 -4.12
CA ARG A 171 -6.58 25.28 -5.02
C ARG A 171 -6.57 23.77 -5.34
N LEU A 172 -5.42 23.20 -5.69
CA LEU A 172 -5.29 21.76 -5.94
C LEU A 172 -5.57 20.91 -4.69
N HIS A 173 -5.24 21.41 -3.51
CA HIS A 173 -5.58 20.75 -2.25
C HIS A 173 -7.06 20.89 -1.89
N THR A 174 -7.68 22.01 -2.21
CA THR A 174 -9.12 22.23 -1.99
C THR A 174 -10.00 21.50 -3.04
N GLU A 175 -9.53 21.39 -4.29
CA GLU A 175 -10.24 20.62 -5.34
C GLU A 175 -10.10 19.10 -5.16
N ARG A 176 -9.05 18.63 -4.44
CA ARG A 176 -8.86 17.21 -4.10
C ARG A 176 -9.54 16.77 -2.81
N ALA A 177 -9.97 17.67 -1.96
CA ALA A 177 -10.83 17.32 -0.86
C ALA A 177 -12.24 17.07 -1.43
N PRO A 178 -12.74 15.80 -1.47
CA PRO A 178 -14.14 15.59 -1.80
C PRO A 178 -14.96 16.47 -0.84
N SER A 179 -15.87 17.24 -1.39
CA SER A 179 -16.65 18.19 -0.62
C SER A 179 -17.35 17.47 0.53
N ILE A 180 -16.97 17.77 1.78
CA ILE A 180 -17.65 17.27 3.00
C ILE A 180 -19.15 17.55 2.91
N ALA A 181 -19.56 18.57 2.19
CA ALA A 181 -20.95 18.95 1.95
C ALA A 181 -21.75 17.92 1.12
N GLY A 182 -21.07 17.03 0.36
CA GLY A 182 -21.71 16.04 -0.50
C GLY A 182 -21.97 14.66 0.11
N THR A 183 -21.49 14.37 1.32
CA THR A 183 -21.58 13.04 1.93
C THR A 183 -21.99 13.08 3.42
N PRO A 184 -23.15 13.65 3.79
CA PRO A 184 -23.52 13.85 5.18
C PRO A 184 -23.71 12.53 5.95
N TYR A 185 -24.25 11.49 5.34
CA TYR A 185 -24.49 10.20 6.01
C TYR A 185 -23.21 9.43 6.25
N VAL A 186 -22.31 9.36 5.26
CA VAL A 186 -20.98 8.78 5.41
C VAL A 186 -20.20 9.52 6.49
N ASN A 187 -20.20 10.85 6.46
CA ASN A 187 -19.55 11.67 7.48
C ASN A 187 -20.09 11.39 8.88
N HIS A 188 -21.42 11.31 9.04
CA HIS A 188 -22.06 11.02 10.31
C HIS A 188 -21.62 9.65 10.85
N LEU A 189 -21.69 8.58 10.02
CA LEU A 189 -21.27 7.24 10.41
C LEU A 189 -19.80 7.20 10.82
N TRP A 190 -18.89 7.65 9.95
CA TRP A 190 -17.45 7.54 10.20
C TRP A 190 -16.98 8.40 11.36
N LYS A 191 -17.57 9.60 11.54
CA LYS A 191 -17.31 10.42 12.70
C LYS A 191 -17.64 9.67 14.00
N GLN A 192 -18.78 9.00 14.07
CA GLN A 192 -19.13 8.26 15.26
C GLN A 192 -18.29 7.00 15.47
N LEU A 193 -17.96 6.27 14.40
CA LEU A 193 -17.14 5.05 14.49
C LEU A 193 -15.73 5.37 15.02
N PHE A 194 -15.17 6.52 14.70
CA PHE A 194 -13.73 6.78 14.84
C PHE A 194 -13.36 8.14 15.44
N ASP A 195 -14.28 9.07 15.67
CA ASP A 195 -14.00 10.40 16.23
C ASP A 195 -13.81 10.39 17.76
N ASN A 196 -13.27 9.32 18.28
CA ASN A 196 -12.95 9.17 19.70
C ASN A 196 -11.48 9.49 20.03
N GLY A 197 -10.74 10.06 19.08
CA GLY A 197 -9.32 10.42 19.22
C GLY A 197 -8.36 9.22 19.26
N ARG A 198 -8.84 8.00 18.98
CA ARG A 198 -8.07 6.76 19.04
C ARG A 198 -7.64 6.33 17.64
N PRO A 199 -6.41 5.81 17.48
CA PRO A 199 -5.98 5.28 16.21
C PRO A 199 -6.82 4.06 15.81
N THR A 200 -7.07 3.92 14.50
CA THR A 200 -7.83 2.82 13.91
C THR A 200 -6.86 1.86 13.23
N LEU A 201 -6.98 0.56 13.51
CA LEU A 201 -6.23 -0.49 12.84
C LEU A 201 -7.15 -1.27 11.89
N ILE A 202 -6.70 -1.43 10.65
CA ILE A 202 -7.31 -2.34 9.68
C ILE A 202 -6.53 -3.64 9.74
N VAL A 203 -7.19 -4.71 10.17
CA VAL A 203 -6.62 -6.05 10.32
C VAL A 203 -7.01 -6.88 9.11
N THR A 204 -6.03 -7.21 8.26
CA THR A 204 -6.26 -7.98 7.04
C THR A 204 -6.61 -9.43 7.35
N SER A 205 -7.15 -10.16 6.35
CA SER A 205 -7.29 -11.60 6.46
C SER A 205 -5.94 -12.33 6.44
N ASP A 206 -5.92 -13.56 6.96
CA ASP A 206 -4.81 -14.52 6.86
C ASP A 206 -5.20 -15.63 5.86
N GLY A 207 -4.78 -15.47 4.60
CA GLY A 207 -5.05 -16.45 3.55
C GLY A 207 -4.44 -17.81 3.84
N ASN A 208 -3.32 -17.87 4.52
CA ASN A 208 -2.66 -19.13 4.92
C ASN A 208 -3.53 -19.89 5.95
N ALA A 209 -4.08 -19.18 6.93
CA ALA A 209 -5.01 -19.78 7.91
C ALA A 209 -6.26 -20.33 7.23
N MET A 210 -6.80 -19.60 6.26
CA MET A 210 -7.94 -20.07 5.46
C MET A 210 -7.60 -21.34 4.66
N PHE A 211 -6.50 -21.34 3.91
CA PHE A 211 -6.09 -22.52 3.14
C PHE A 211 -5.79 -23.73 4.02
N PHE A 212 -5.12 -23.52 5.16
CA PHE A 212 -4.88 -24.61 6.10
C PHE A 212 -6.20 -25.17 6.65
N SER A 213 -7.14 -24.29 7.00
CA SER A 213 -8.48 -24.69 7.46
C SER A 213 -9.24 -25.50 6.41
N ASP A 214 -9.09 -25.15 5.12
CA ASP A 214 -9.69 -25.90 4.01
C ASP A 214 -9.03 -27.26 3.86
N ALA A 215 -7.71 -27.33 3.86
CA ALA A 215 -6.95 -28.57 3.73
C ALA A 215 -7.23 -29.55 4.88
N MET A 216 -7.41 -29.05 6.09
CA MET A 216 -7.70 -29.85 7.28
C MET A 216 -9.19 -30.07 7.53
N ASN A 217 -10.05 -29.50 6.68
CA ASN A 217 -11.52 -29.51 6.82
C ASN A 217 -12.01 -29.10 8.22
N ARG A 218 -11.34 -28.11 8.82
CA ARG A 218 -11.73 -27.53 10.11
C ARG A 218 -11.20 -26.09 10.25
N PRO A 219 -11.89 -25.20 10.96
CA PRO A 219 -11.37 -23.87 11.26
C PRO A 219 -10.21 -23.96 12.27
N ILE A 220 -9.27 -23.02 12.15
CA ILE A 220 -8.30 -22.73 13.22
C ILE A 220 -9.05 -21.95 14.30
N THR A 221 -9.01 -22.43 15.54
CA THR A 221 -9.64 -21.71 16.65
C THR A 221 -8.85 -20.48 17.04
N ILE A 222 -9.50 -19.52 17.71
CA ILE A 222 -8.81 -18.30 18.16
C ILE A 222 -7.71 -18.63 19.19
N GLU A 223 -7.88 -19.66 20.01
CA GLU A 223 -6.90 -20.14 20.97
C GLU A 223 -5.65 -20.68 20.25
N GLU A 224 -5.84 -21.50 19.21
CA GLU A 224 -4.74 -22.02 18.39
C GLU A 224 -4.01 -20.90 17.61
N TYR A 225 -4.78 -19.90 17.13
CA TYR A 225 -4.22 -18.78 16.37
C TYR A 225 -3.40 -17.82 17.22
N ARG A 226 -3.77 -17.68 18.51
CA ARG A 226 -3.08 -16.83 19.49
C ARG A 226 -1.89 -17.52 20.16
N ASP A 227 -1.72 -18.81 19.95
CA ASP A 227 -0.60 -19.56 20.52
C ASP A 227 0.72 -18.90 20.10
N PRO A 228 1.66 -18.65 21.04
CA PRO A 228 2.99 -18.13 20.72
C PRO A 228 3.74 -18.97 19.69
N ASP A 229 3.53 -20.29 19.66
CA ASP A 229 4.17 -21.21 18.71
C ASP A 229 3.41 -21.34 17.39
N TYR A 230 2.34 -20.58 17.16
CA TYR A 230 1.65 -20.58 15.89
C TYR A 230 2.56 -20.04 14.75
N PRO A 231 2.62 -20.69 13.58
CA PRO A 231 1.90 -21.90 13.16
C PRO A 231 2.59 -23.22 13.51
N SER A 232 3.81 -23.22 14.03
CA SER A 232 4.63 -24.45 14.22
C SER A 232 3.99 -25.44 15.18
N GLY A 233 3.43 -24.97 16.30
CA GLY A 233 2.72 -25.80 17.27
C GLY A 233 1.49 -26.48 16.66
N LEU A 234 0.71 -25.71 15.87
CA LEU A 234 -0.45 -26.22 15.14
C LEU A 234 -0.06 -27.34 14.15
N LEU A 235 0.98 -27.10 13.35
CA LEU A 235 1.44 -28.05 12.34
C LEU A 235 1.97 -29.34 12.99
N SER A 236 2.70 -29.22 14.10
CA SER A 236 3.24 -30.38 14.84
C SER A 236 2.13 -31.24 15.42
N LYS A 237 1.01 -30.62 15.84
CA LYS A 237 -0.14 -31.32 16.40
C LYS A 237 -0.95 -32.09 15.33
N TRP A 238 -1.03 -31.53 14.10
CA TRP A 238 -1.96 -32.04 13.07
C TRP A 238 -1.28 -32.77 11.91
N ILE A 239 0.03 -32.62 11.70
CA ILE A 239 0.78 -33.23 10.61
C ILE A 239 1.93 -34.04 11.19
N SER A 240 1.79 -35.37 11.16
CA SER A 240 2.82 -36.30 11.65
C SER A 240 3.99 -36.44 10.68
N ASP A 241 3.72 -36.41 9.38
CA ASP A 241 4.72 -36.55 8.32
C ASP A 241 5.64 -35.33 8.25
N SER A 242 6.95 -35.56 8.41
CA SER A 242 7.95 -34.48 8.49
C SER A 242 8.13 -33.68 7.19
N PRO A 243 8.24 -34.30 5.99
CA PRO A 243 8.27 -33.55 4.73
C PRO A 243 7.07 -32.65 4.51
N THR A 244 5.86 -33.17 4.73
CA THR A 244 4.60 -32.40 4.59
C THR A 244 4.56 -31.26 5.60
N ARG A 245 4.95 -31.51 6.85
CA ARG A 245 5.01 -30.48 7.89
C ARG A 245 6.01 -29.37 7.54
N ASN A 246 7.17 -29.71 6.98
CA ASN A 246 8.17 -28.72 6.56
C ASN A 246 7.66 -27.88 5.38
N LEU A 247 7.00 -28.50 4.40
CA LEU A 247 6.38 -27.78 3.27
C LEU A 247 5.28 -26.84 3.76
N MET A 248 4.38 -27.34 4.59
CA MET A 248 3.30 -26.51 5.18
C MET A 248 3.86 -25.43 6.08
N GLY A 249 4.95 -25.68 6.80
CA GLY A 249 5.62 -24.68 7.62
C GLY A 249 6.15 -23.51 6.79
N ARG A 250 6.78 -23.78 5.64
CA ARG A 250 7.19 -22.72 4.71
C ARG A 250 5.99 -21.92 4.19
N PHE A 251 4.94 -22.61 3.77
CA PHE A 251 3.72 -21.98 3.31
C PHE A 251 3.07 -21.14 4.42
N MET A 252 2.88 -21.69 5.61
CA MET A 252 2.24 -21.00 6.73
C MET A 252 3.07 -19.82 7.27
N ASN A 253 4.39 -19.77 7.03
CA ASN A 253 5.25 -18.65 7.43
C ASN A 253 5.29 -17.52 6.39
N THR A 254 4.64 -17.65 5.24
CA THR A 254 4.41 -16.53 4.32
C THR A 254 3.26 -15.64 4.80
N TYR A 255 3.18 -14.42 4.28
CA TYR A 255 2.09 -13.48 4.56
C TYR A 255 1.22 -13.40 3.31
N LEU A 256 0.08 -14.12 3.31
CA LEU A 256 -0.84 -14.18 2.18
C LEU A 256 -2.16 -13.52 2.55
N THR A 257 -2.52 -12.45 1.84
CA THR A 257 -3.84 -11.82 1.94
C THR A 257 -4.51 -11.75 0.56
N GLY A 258 -5.82 -11.60 0.52
CA GLY A 258 -6.57 -11.51 -0.72
C GLY A 258 -6.38 -10.16 -1.44
N SER A 259 -6.43 -10.16 -2.77
CA SER A 259 -6.46 -8.90 -3.55
C SER A 259 -7.66 -8.02 -3.17
N GLN A 260 -8.75 -8.62 -2.76
CA GLN A 260 -9.96 -7.93 -2.28
C GLN A 260 -9.72 -7.14 -0.99
N ASP A 261 -8.88 -7.66 -0.09
CA ASP A 261 -8.45 -6.92 1.10
C ASP A 261 -7.71 -5.65 0.71
N SER A 262 -6.82 -5.72 -0.29
CA SER A 262 -6.08 -4.56 -0.77
C SER A 262 -7.01 -3.48 -1.34
N ILE A 263 -8.04 -3.88 -2.09
CA ILE A 263 -9.07 -2.97 -2.62
C ILE A 263 -9.88 -2.35 -1.47
N ALA A 264 -10.32 -3.17 -0.52
CA ALA A 264 -11.07 -2.70 0.65
C ALA A 264 -10.23 -1.74 1.51
N ILE A 265 -8.97 -2.07 1.77
CA ILE A 265 -8.03 -1.21 2.50
C ILE A 265 -7.86 0.14 1.81
N SER A 266 -7.68 0.17 0.49
CA SER A 266 -7.55 1.42 -0.27
C SER A 266 -8.75 2.34 -0.04
N ARG A 267 -9.98 1.80 -0.14
CA ARG A 267 -11.22 2.55 0.12
C ARG A 267 -11.32 3.05 1.55
N LEU A 268 -11.04 2.17 2.51
CA LEU A 268 -11.12 2.49 3.93
C LEU A 268 -10.10 3.55 4.35
N ILE A 269 -8.86 3.45 3.86
CA ILE A 269 -7.81 4.45 4.14
C ILE A 269 -8.15 5.79 3.51
N GLU A 270 -8.68 5.79 2.29
CA GLU A 270 -9.13 7.01 1.62
C GLU A 270 -10.23 7.71 2.43
N THR A 271 -11.21 6.95 2.92
CA THR A 271 -12.27 7.46 3.80
C THR A 271 -11.72 7.94 5.14
N SER A 272 -10.80 7.19 5.75
CA SER A 272 -10.14 7.55 7.02
C SER A 272 -9.31 8.83 6.89
N ALA A 273 -8.58 9.00 5.80
CA ALA A 273 -7.81 10.21 5.52
C ALA A 273 -8.71 11.43 5.35
N PHE A 274 -9.85 11.26 4.71
CA PHE A 274 -10.87 12.29 4.57
C PHE A 274 -11.40 12.78 5.93
N HIS A 275 -11.65 11.85 6.86
CA HIS A 275 -12.10 12.17 8.22
C HIS A 275 -10.94 12.50 9.18
N ARG A 276 -9.70 12.58 8.69
CA ARG A 276 -8.48 12.82 9.47
C ARG A 276 -8.27 11.83 10.62
N ILE A 277 -8.73 10.60 10.44
CA ILE A 277 -8.59 9.52 11.43
C ILE A 277 -7.21 8.88 11.25
N PRO A 278 -6.35 8.88 12.28
CA PRO A 278 -5.11 8.12 12.22
C PRO A 278 -5.41 6.64 12.00
N SER A 279 -4.95 6.07 10.90
CA SER A 279 -5.19 4.67 10.57
C SER A 279 -3.90 3.94 10.20
N GLY A 280 -3.86 2.65 10.49
CA GLY A 280 -2.77 1.75 10.14
C GLY A 280 -3.31 0.42 9.63
N VAL A 281 -2.49 -0.33 8.91
CA VAL A 281 -2.82 -1.67 8.43
C VAL A 281 -1.90 -2.67 9.11
N ILE A 282 -2.46 -3.76 9.61
CA ILE A 282 -1.72 -4.85 10.24
C ILE A 282 -2.24 -6.19 9.71
N TYR A 283 -1.35 -7.14 9.57
CA TYR A 283 -1.73 -8.50 9.18
C TYR A 283 -2.36 -9.24 10.38
N ALA A 284 -3.39 -10.06 10.14
CA ALA A 284 -4.15 -10.71 11.22
C ALA A 284 -3.27 -11.48 12.20
N ARG A 285 -2.21 -12.14 11.71
CA ARG A 285 -1.28 -12.89 12.54
C ARG A 285 -0.47 -12.01 13.49
N ASP A 286 -0.17 -10.79 13.07
CA ASP A 286 0.63 -9.85 13.86
C ASP A 286 -0.23 -9.01 14.79
N PHE A 287 -1.56 -9.07 14.64
CA PHE A 287 -2.49 -8.41 15.55
C PHE A 287 -2.43 -9.07 16.92
N ARG A 288 -1.75 -8.41 17.84
CA ARG A 288 -1.61 -8.84 19.22
C ARG A 288 -2.58 -8.05 20.07
N LEU A 289 -3.02 -8.64 21.18
CA LEU A 289 -3.77 -7.94 22.21
C LEU A 289 -2.85 -6.93 22.89
N GLU A 290 -2.72 -5.76 22.31
CA GLU A 290 -2.00 -4.65 22.93
C GLU A 290 -2.96 -3.86 23.83
N PRO A 291 -2.52 -3.43 25.03
CA PRO A 291 -3.36 -2.70 25.98
C PRO A 291 -3.67 -1.26 25.52
N GLN A 292 -3.37 -0.89 24.30
CA GLN A 292 -3.66 0.44 23.79
C GLN A 292 -5.07 0.52 23.21
N ALA A 293 -5.81 1.50 23.66
CA ALA A 293 -7.17 1.79 23.20
C ALA A 293 -7.18 2.11 21.69
N LYS A 294 -7.70 1.21 20.89
CA LYS A 294 -7.75 1.30 19.43
C LYS A 294 -9.14 0.97 18.91
N ASN A 295 -9.51 1.61 17.82
CA ASN A 295 -10.59 1.12 16.97
C ASN A 295 -10.03 0.08 16.01
N VAL A 296 -10.82 -0.91 15.65
CA VAL A 296 -10.34 -2.01 14.80
C VAL A 296 -11.34 -2.28 13.68
N ILE A 297 -10.84 -2.44 12.46
CA ILE A 297 -11.62 -2.94 11.34
C ILE A 297 -11.05 -4.31 10.96
N PHE A 298 -11.82 -5.37 11.17
CA PHE A 298 -11.43 -6.72 10.78
C PHE A 298 -11.95 -7.05 9.40
N LEU A 299 -11.06 -7.47 8.50
CA LEU A 299 -11.42 -7.94 7.16
C LEU A 299 -11.45 -9.46 7.12
N GLY A 300 -12.48 -10.01 6.46
CA GLY A 300 -12.70 -11.44 6.30
C GLY A 300 -13.65 -12.04 7.35
N HIS A 301 -14.12 -13.26 7.09
CA HIS A 301 -14.90 -14.08 8.03
C HIS A 301 -13.98 -14.85 8.99
N ALA A 302 -14.53 -15.49 10.02
CA ALA A 302 -13.76 -16.14 11.08
C ALA A 302 -12.74 -17.20 10.60
N LYS A 303 -12.95 -17.83 9.45
CA LYS A 303 -12.01 -18.80 8.88
C LYS A 303 -10.79 -18.13 8.24
N ALA A 304 -10.96 -16.92 7.68
CA ALA A 304 -9.89 -16.13 7.07
C ALA A 304 -9.27 -15.13 8.06
N ASN A 305 -10.01 -14.77 9.11
CA ASN A 305 -9.53 -13.90 10.18
C ASN A 305 -10.06 -14.44 11.53
N PRO A 306 -9.29 -15.30 12.21
CA PRO A 306 -9.76 -15.94 13.43
C PRO A 306 -10.15 -14.98 14.56
N TRP A 307 -9.68 -13.71 14.55
CA TRP A 307 -10.09 -12.70 15.52
C TRP A 307 -11.60 -12.39 15.47
N VAL A 308 -12.24 -12.56 14.30
CA VAL A 308 -13.67 -12.34 14.11
C VAL A 308 -14.50 -13.33 14.94
N ALA A 309 -13.97 -14.53 15.24
CA ALA A 309 -14.65 -15.52 16.06
C ALA A 309 -14.98 -15.02 17.48
N LEU A 310 -14.24 -14.04 18.00
CA LEU A 310 -14.52 -13.43 19.30
C LEU A 310 -15.89 -12.74 19.35
N PHE A 311 -16.43 -12.34 18.21
CA PHE A 311 -17.71 -11.64 18.10
C PHE A 311 -18.89 -12.56 17.73
N ASP A 312 -18.61 -13.81 17.34
CA ASP A 312 -19.59 -14.72 16.72
C ASP A 312 -20.86 -14.93 17.53
N ARG A 313 -20.77 -14.94 18.89
CA ARG A 313 -21.91 -15.12 19.78
C ARG A 313 -22.93 -13.98 19.74
N GLN A 314 -22.50 -12.81 19.29
CA GLN A 314 -23.33 -11.59 19.23
C GLN A 314 -23.92 -11.36 17.85
N LEU A 315 -23.44 -12.10 16.84
CA LEU A 315 -23.84 -11.95 15.45
C LEU A 315 -24.95 -12.92 15.07
N ASN A 316 -25.82 -12.47 14.17
CA ASN A 316 -26.90 -13.28 13.63
C ASN A 316 -26.49 -13.99 12.32
N PHE A 317 -25.66 -13.35 11.50
CA PHE A 317 -25.23 -13.90 10.21
C PHE A 317 -23.89 -14.61 10.36
N ALA A 318 -23.90 -15.94 10.45
CA ALA A 318 -22.71 -16.76 10.64
C ALA A 318 -22.18 -17.26 9.28
N TYR A 319 -20.88 -17.15 9.12
CA TYR A 319 -20.20 -17.82 7.98
C TYR A 319 -20.19 -19.33 8.19
N GLU A 320 -20.61 -20.07 7.17
CA GLU A 320 -20.52 -21.52 7.12
C GLU A 320 -19.86 -21.96 5.82
N TRP A 321 -19.03 -22.98 5.90
CA TRP A 321 -18.45 -23.65 4.74
C TRP A 321 -19.28 -24.87 4.36
N HIS A 322 -19.72 -24.94 3.12
CA HIS A 322 -20.45 -26.09 2.61
C HIS A 322 -19.52 -27.02 1.81
N PRO A 323 -19.14 -28.20 2.36
CA PRO A 323 -18.12 -29.06 1.76
C PRO A 323 -18.47 -29.56 0.36
N ASP A 324 -19.73 -29.95 0.14
CA ASP A 324 -20.19 -30.56 -1.12
C ASP A 324 -20.15 -29.52 -2.27
N SER A 325 -20.58 -28.29 -2.02
CA SER A 325 -20.55 -27.23 -3.01
C SER A 325 -19.19 -26.50 -3.06
N LYS A 326 -18.29 -26.76 -2.11
CA LYS A 326 -16.99 -26.05 -1.90
C LYS A 326 -17.15 -24.54 -1.86
N ARG A 327 -18.16 -24.06 -1.12
CA ARG A 327 -18.53 -22.65 -1.09
C ARG A 327 -18.84 -22.18 0.32
N GLY A 328 -18.53 -20.93 0.57
CA GLY A 328 -19.00 -20.23 1.75
C GLY A 328 -20.45 -19.77 1.58
N LEU A 329 -21.18 -19.77 2.66
CA LEU A 329 -22.53 -19.23 2.77
C LEU A 329 -22.68 -18.47 4.09
N LEU A 330 -23.72 -17.66 4.20
CA LEU A 330 -24.11 -17.02 5.44
C LEU A 330 -25.41 -17.64 5.95
N ARG A 331 -25.35 -18.18 7.17
CA ARG A 331 -26.52 -18.66 7.88
C ARG A 331 -27.14 -17.53 8.67
N ASN A 332 -28.42 -17.30 8.46
CA ASN A 332 -29.25 -16.45 9.28
C ASN A 332 -29.77 -17.25 10.49
N ARG A 333 -29.20 -17.03 11.66
CA ARG A 333 -29.53 -17.81 12.88
C ARG A 333 -30.94 -17.53 13.41
N LYS A 334 -31.47 -16.33 13.15
CA LYS A 334 -32.80 -15.88 13.58
C LYS A 334 -33.50 -15.15 12.44
N PRO A 335 -33.98 -15.88 11.41
CA PRO A 335 -34.66 -15.26 10.28
C PRO A 335 -35.97 -14.59 10.73
N LYS A 336 -36.18 -13.37 10.22
CA LYS A 336 -37.46 -12.67 10.35
C LYS A 336 -38.40 -13.13 9.23
N ALA A 337 -39.69 -12.82 9.35
CA ALA A 337 -40.66 -13.11 8.32
C ALA A 337 -40.22 -12.55 6.97
N GLY A 338 -40.17 -13.38 5.93
CA GLY A 338 -39.73 -13.03 4.58
C GLY A 338 -38.21 -13.09 4.35
N GLU A 339 -37.40 -13.41 5.36
CA GLU A 339 -35.96 -13.61 5.18
C GLU A 339 -35.61 -15.08 4.92
N SER A 340 -34.53 -15.31 4.18
CA SER A 340 -33.96 -16.64 3.97
C SER A 340 -33.14 -17.08 5.19
N GLU A 341 -33.11 -18.40 5.44
CA GLU A 341 -32.20 -18.99 6.43
C GLU A 341 -30.76 -19.04 5.94
N ILE A 342 -30.56 -19.10 4.63
CA ILE A 342 -29.25 -19.24 3.99
C ILE A 342 -29.11 -18.21 2.88
N TYR A 343 -27.99 -17.51 2.87
CA TYR A 343 -27.58 -16.59 1.83
C TYR A 343 -26.28 -17.07 1.20
N ALA A 344 -26.38 -17.61 -0.02
CA ALA A 344 -25.26 -18.07 -0.81
C ALA A 344 -25.14 -17.20 -2.06
N GLY A 345 -23.96 -16.67 -2.34
CA GLY A 345 -23.72 -15.93 -3.56
C GLY A 345 -23.91 -16.80 -4.81
N ILE A 346 -24.31 -16.19 -5.93
CA ILE A 346 -24.34 -16.86 -7.23
C ILE A 346 -22.97 -16.70 -7.88
N PRO A 347 -22.28 -17.79 -8.31
CA PRO A 347 -20.98 -17.71 -8.94
C PRO A 347 -20.94 -16.67 -10.06
N ALA A 348 -19.87 -15.88 -10.09
CA ALA A 348 -19.62 -14.83 -11.08
C ALA A 348 -20.73 -13.75 -11.22
N SER A 349 -21.75 -13.75 -10.38
CA SER A 349 -22.88 -12.83 -10.48
C SER A 349 -23.11 -12.02 -9.21
N THR A 350 -23.28 -12.68 -8.05
CA THR A 350 -23.60 -12.00 -6.79
C THR A 350 -22.78 -12.54 -5.63
N THR A 351 -22.53 -11.68 -4.64
CA THR A 351 -21.92 -12.03 -3.35
C THR A 351 -22.74 -11.45 -2.20
N TYR A 352 -22.70 -12.11 -1.03
CA TYR A 352 -23.30 -11.58 0.20
C TYR A 352 -22.20 -11.19 1.18
N ALA A 353 -22.28 -9.96 1.65
CA ALA A 353 -21.40 -9.41 2.66
C ALA A 353 -22.12 -9.17 3.99
N THR A 354 -21.35 -9.19 5.07
CA THR A 354 -21.79 -8.74 6.38
C THR A 354 -20.96 -7.56 6.84
N VAL A 355 -21.59 -6.56 7.41
CA VAL A 355 -20.94 -5.45 8.11
C VAL A 355 -21.53 -5.39 9.50
N ALA A 356 -20.68 -5.45 10.53
CA ALA A 356 -21.12 -5.31 11.90
C ALA A 356 -20.31 -4.24 12.63
N TYR A 357 -20.99 -3.44 13.46
CA TYR A 357 -20.41 -2.43 14.34
C TYR A 357 -20.70 -2.82 15.78
N LEU A 358 -19.65 -3.02 16.58
CA LEU A 358 -19.73 -3.53 17.95
C LEU A 358 -18.76 -2.80 18.89
N PRO A 359 -19.04 -2.82 20.23
CA PRO A 359 -18.10 -2.33 21.20
C PRO A 359 -16.98 -3.34 21.47
N THR A 360 -15.80 -2.81 21.82
CA THR A 360 -14.70 -3.59 22.42
C THR A 360 -14.36 -3.03 23.79
N SER A 361 -13.54 -3.75 24.57
CA SER A 361 -13.05 -3.26 25.85
C SER A 361 -12.25 -1.96 25.74
N GLN A 362 -11.67 -1.69 24.55
CA GLN A 362 -10.75 -0.59 24.29
C GLN A 362 -11.32 0.51 23.37
N GLY A 363 -12.40 0.23 22.65
CA GLY A 363 -12.97 1.14 21.66
C GLY A 363 -14.13 0.52 20.90
N THR A 364 -14.03 0.52 19.57
CA THR A 364 -15.06 -0.06 18.70
C THR A 364 -14.44 -0.99 17.66
N ALA A 365 -15.23 -1.95 17.20
CA ALA A 365 -14.87 -2.84 16.10
C ALA A 365 -15.87 -2.70 14.95
N VAL A 366 -15.34 -2.69 13.72
CA VAL A 366 -16.11 -2.91 12.51
C VAL A 366 -15.65 -4.21 11.89
N LEU A 367 -16.58 -5.14 11.65
CA LEU A 367 -16.31 -6.42 11.00
C LEU A 367 -16.82 -6.32 9.57
N ILE A 368 -16.01 -6.66 8.59
CA ILE A 368 -16.35 -6.69 7.17
C ILE A 368 -16.04 -8.08 6.65
N GLY A 369 -17.06 -8.91 6.45
CA GLY A 369 -16.91 -10.29 6.00
C GLY A 369 -17.98 -10.68 4.99
N GLY A 370 -18.21 -11.97 4.83
CA GLY A 370 -19.28 -12.47 3.98
C GLY A 370 -19.04 -13.90 3.45
N SER A 371 -19.78 -14.28 2.43
CA SER A 371 -19.79 -15.64 1.91
C SER A 371 -18.51 -16.02 1.14
N GLU A 372 -17.76 -15.05 0.65
CA GLU A 372 -16.55 -15.26 -0.14
C GLU A 372 -15.64 -14.01 -0.10
N MET A 373 -14.46 -14.08 -0.71
CA MET A 373 -13.47 -12.97 -0.64
C MET A 373 -13.98 -11.65 -1.23
N THR A 374 -14.76 -11.68 -2.33
CA THR A 374 -15.34 -10.46 -2.94
C THR A 374 -16.35 -9.75 -2.03
N ALA A 375 -16.86 -10.42 -1.02
CA ALA A 375 -17.74 -9.83 -0.02
C ALA A 375 -17.03 -8.74 0.82
N VAL A 376 -15.71 -8.85 1.03
CA VAL A 376 -14.94 -7.84 1.76
C VAL A 376 -14.93 -6.50 1.01
N ASP A 377 -14.72 -6.53 -0.32
CA ASP A 377 -14.84 -5.33 -1.16
C ASP A 377 -16.26 -4.76 -1.15
N ALA A 378 -17.29 -5.63 -1.22
CA ALA A 378 -18.69 -5.22 -1.16
C ALA A 378 -19.02 -4.48 0.15
N GLY A 379 -18.59 -5.03 1.29
CA GLY A 379 -18.80 -4.43 2.61
C GLY A 379 -18.04 -3.12 2.80
N ALA A 380 -16.79 -3.04 2.35
CA ALA A 380 -16.01 -1.81 2.39
C ALA A 380 -16.65 -0.72 1.50
N ARG A 381 -17.05 -1.07 0.27
CA ARG A 381 -17.77 -0.16 -0.63
C ARG A 381 -19.06 0.35 0.00
N PHE A 382 -19.86 -0.54 0.59
CA PHE A 382 -21.09 -0.17 1.29
C PHE A 382 -20.87 0.89 2.36
N LEU A 383 -19.79 0.78 3.14
CA LEU A 383 -19.46 1.74 4.20
C LEU A 383 -18.92 3.09 3.68
N CYS A 384 -18.49 3.17 2.42
CA CYS A 384 -17.88 4.37 1.84
C CYS A 384 -18.80 5.13 0.86
N GLU A 385 -19.96 4.57 0.51
CA GLU A 385 -20.89 5.18 -0.45
C GLU A 385 -22.06 5.86 0.27
N GLU A 386 -22.39 7.11 -0.13
CA GLU A 386 -23.40 7.94 0.52
C GLU A 386 -24.79 7.31 0.47
N ASP A 387 -25.22 6.85 -0.72
CA ASP A 387 -26.55 6.26 -0.93
C ASP A 387 -26.77 5.00 -0.09
N THR A 388 -25.73 4.20 0.12
CA THR A 388 -25.81 2.96 0.93
C THR A 388 -25.94 3.28 2.41
N ILE A 389 -25.19 4.28 2.89
CA ILE A 389 -25.26 4.72 4.29
C ILE A 389 -26.56 5.47 4.58
N GLN A 390 -27.09 6.25 3.63
CA GLN A 390 -28.43 6.83 3.76
C GLN A 390 -29.50 5.75 3.93
N LYS A 391 -29.45 4.67 3.13
CA LYS A 391 -30.35 3.52 3.29
C LYS A 391 -30.16 2.81 4.63
N LEU A 392 -28.93 2.70 5.11
CA LEU A 392 -28.64 2.14 6.45
C LEU A 392 -29.29 3.01 7.54
N HIS A 393 -29.14 4.34 7.51
CA HIS A 393 -29.79 5.25 8.47
C HIS A 393 -31.30 5.09 8.46
N SER A 394 -31.90 5.04 7.26
CA SER A 394 -33.34 4.83 7.11
C SER A 394 -33.78 3.49 7.70
N ALA A 395 -33.02 2.42 7.48
CA ALA A 395 -33.34 1.09 8.01
C ALA A 395 -33.13 0.97 9.53
N LEU A 396 -32.21 1.75 10.10
CA LEU A 396 -32.01 1.89 11.54
C LEU A 396 -33.01 2.85 12.19
N ASN A 397 -33.83 3.55 11.39
CA ASN A 397 -34.77 4.58 11.82
C ASN A 397 -34.10 5.71 12.64
N ILE A 398 -32.94 6.20 12.13
CA ILE A 398 -32.18 7.30 12.73
C ILE A 398 -31.95 8.41 11.72
N ASP A 399 -31.78 9.63 12.24
CA ASP A 399 -31.36 10.81 11.49
C ASP A 399 -29.90 11.19 11.82
N LEU A 400 -29.43 12.27 11.20
CA LEU A 400 -28.03 12.73 11.35
C LEU A 400 -27.71 13.35 12.73
N THR A 401 -28.71 13.51 13.60
CA THR A 401 -28.53 14.05 14.96
C THR A 401 -28.46 12.95 16.02
N GLN A 402 -28.92 11.76 15.66
CA GLN A 402 -29.02 10.61 16.56
C GLN A 402 -27.76 9.73 16.49
N LYS A 403 -27.47 9.10 17.61
CA LYS A 403 -26.34 8.18 17.67
C LYS A 403 -26.63 6.91 16.86
N VAL A 404 -25.68 6.50 16.00
CA VAL A 404 -25.74 5.22 15.29
C VAL A 404 -25.66 4.08 16.30
N PRO A 405 -26.69 3.22 16.43
CA PRO A 405 -26.64 2.07 17.33
C PRO A 405 -25.63 1.03 16.86
N TYR A 406 -25.23 0.13 17.74
CA TYR A 406 -24.52 -1.08 17.32
C TYR A 406 -25.43 -1.91 16.41
N PHE A 407 -24.87 -2.41 15.31
CA PHE A 407 -25.68 -3.09 14.30
C PHE A 407 -24.90 -4.22 13.61
N GLU A 408 -25.66 -5.10 12.97
CA GLU A 408 -25.19 -6.06 11.98
C GLU A 408 -26.06 -5.93 10.73
N ALA A 409 -25.44 -5.69 9.59
CA ALA A 409 -26.08 -5.52 8.29
C ALA A 409 -25.70 -6.66 7.34
N LEU A 410 -26.69 -7.18 6.61
CA LEU A 410 -26.49 -8.08 5.48
C LEU A 410 -26.64 -7.29 4.19
N ILE A 411 -25.69 -7.48 3.30
CA ILE A 411 -25.54 -6.76 2.04
C ILE A 411 -25.46 -7.76 0.89
N VAL A 412 -26.14 -7.48 -0.20
CA VAL A 412 -25.94 -8.18 -1.48
C VAL A 412 -25.23 -7.24 -2.44
N ALA A 413 -24.28 -7.74 -3.21
CA ALA A 413 -23.62 -6.97 -4.26
C ALA A 413 -23.50 -7.81 -5.54
N ARG A 414 -23.53 -7.14 -6.68
CA ARG A 414 -23.13 -7.73 -7.94
C ARG A 414 -21.62 -7.90 -7.97
N ARG A 415 -21.11 -8.84 -8.74
CA ARG A 415 -19.67 -9.05 -8.90
C ARG A 415 -19.29 -9.32 -10.35
N SER A 416 -18.10 -8.86 -10.73
CA SER A 416 -17.44 -9.24 -11.97
C SER A 416 -15.99 -9.56 -11.65
N GLY A 417 -15.60 -10.81 -11.85
CA GLY A 417 -14.29 -11.29 -11.41
C GLY A 417 -14.08 -11.11 -9.91
N THR A 418 -13.09 -10.33 -9.54
CA THR A 418 -12.69 -10.07 -8.15
C THR A 418 -13.27 -8.77 -7.55
N VAL A 419 -14.04 -8.01 -8.32
CA VAL A 419 -14.58 -6.70 -7.92
C VAL A 419 -16.07 -6.82 -7.64
N ALA A 420 -16.51 -6.25 -6.51
CA ALA A 420 -17.92 -6.07 -6.18
C ALA A 420 -18.40 -4.67 -6.57
N TYR A 421 -19.65 -4.55 -6.98
CA TYR A 421 -20.28 -3.29 -7.36
C TYR A 421 -21.77 -3.29 -7.00
N GLU A 422 -22.36 -2.10 -6.91
CA GLU A 422 -23.76 -1.88 -6.55
C GLU A 422 -24.18 -2.61 -5.25
N PRO A 423 -23.50 -2.36 -4.12
CA PRO A 423 -23.90 -2.98 -2.86
C PRO A 423 -25.28 -2.47 -2.42
N GLN A 424 -26.13 -3.39 -1.98
CA GLN A 424 -27.49 -3.07 -1.51
C GLN A 424 -27.72 -3.69 -0.14
N LEU A 425 -28.34 -2.92 0.75
CA LEU A 425 -28.76 -3.41 2.06
C LEU A 425 -29.89 -4.41 1.88
N VAL A 426 -29.72 -5.63 2.38
CA VAL A 426 -30.76 -6.66 2.42
C VAL A 426 -31.59 -6.52 3.69
N THR A 427 -30.90 -6.47 4.84
CA THR A 427 -31.54 -6.32 6.15
C THR A 427 -30.50 -5.85 7.18
N VAL A 428 -30.99 -5.30 8.29
CA VAL A 428 -30.15 -4.86 9.40
C VAL A 428 -30.74 -5.35 10.74
N ARG A 429 -29.85 -5.61 11.69
CA ARG A 429 -30.16 -5.94 13.09
C ARG A 429 -29.55 -4.87 13.99
N ILE A 430 -30.35 -4.24 14.82
CA ILE A 430 -29.82 -3.48 15.96
C ILE A 430 -29.39 -4.50 17.01
N LEU A 431 -28.17 -4.34 17.50
CA LEU A 431 -27.62 -5.17 18.55
C LEU A 431 -27.93 -4.50 19.89
N GLU A 432 -28.92 -5.03 20.61
CA GLU A 432 -29.33 -4.49 21.92
C GLU A 432 -28.30 -4.90 22.97
N HIS A 433 -27.63 -3.89 23.57
CA HIS A 433 -26.65 -4.07 24.64
C HIS A 433 -25.56 -5.12 24.37
N PRO A 434 -24.83 -5.03 23.23
CA PRO A 434 -23.77 -5.98 22.95
C PRO A 434 -22.67 -5.86 24.00
N SER A 435 -22.18 -7.01 24.48
CA SER A 435 -21.09 -7.04 25.46
C SER A 435 -19.79 -6.60 24.83
N PRO A 436 -19.01 -5.70 25.44
CA PRO A 436 -17.70 -5.34 24.93
C PRO A 436 -16.79 -6.56 24.81
N VAL A 437 -16.24 -6.77 23.59
CA VAL A 437 -15.32 -7.89 23.34
C VAL A 437 -13.92 -7.50 23.83
N PRO A 438 -13.26 -8.36 24.63
CA PRO A 438 -11.88 -8.11 25.06
C PRO A 438 -10.91 -8.28 23.87
N LEU A 439 -10.32 -7.18 23.45
CA LEU A 439 -9.26 -7.12 22.44
C LEU A 439 -7.97 -6.63 23.06
#